data_80c3072546b9a291365b9d959323ce2a
#
_entry.id   80c3072546b9a291365b9d959323ce2a
#
_cell.length_a   1.000
_cell.length_b   1.000
_cell.length_c   1.000
_cell.angle_alpha   90.00
_cell.angle_beta   90.00
_cell.angle_gamma   90.00
#
_symmetry.space_group_name_H-M   'P 1'
#
loop_
_entity.id
_entity.type
_entity.pdbx_description
1 polymer ?
#
loop_
_entity_poly.entity_id
_entity_poly.type
_entity_poly.pdbx_seq_one_letter_code
_entity_poly.pdbx_strand_id
1 'polypeptide(L)'
;MKTPTDWSENNNSLYRKIEFKNFSEAFAFMVRVAIEAERMNHHPLWTNVYNKVELWLSTHDAGDIITDRDVKLAEKINALL
;
A
#
# COMPACT_ATOMS: atom_id res chain seq x y z
N MET A 1 12.74 -11.95 -4.12
CA MET A 1 11.53 -11.13 -4.44
C MET A 1 11.96 -9.67 -4.56
N LYS A 2 11.68 -9.06 -5.69
CA LYS A 2 12.13 -7.69 -5.95
C LYS A 2 11.19 -6.68 -5.31
N THR A 3 11.75 -5.69 -4.59
CA THR A 3 10.97 -4.63 -3.99
C THR A 3 10.44 -3.69 -5.09
N PRO A 4 9.13 -3.42 -5.16
CA PRO A 4 8.58 -2.51 -6.16
C PRO A 4 9.14 -1.10 -6.02
N THR A 5 9.13 -0.35 -7.13
CA THR A 5 9.65 1.03 -7.18
C THR A 5 8.98 1.90 -6.11
N ASP A 6 9.79 2.67 -5.39
CA ASP A 6 9.39 3.62 -4.35
C ASP A 6 8.85 2.99 -3.07
N TRP A 7 8.90 1.66 -2.97
CA TRP A 7 8.60 0.95 -1.73
C TRP A 7 9.90 0.54 -1.05
N SER A 8 9.86 0.38 0.27
CA SER A 8 10.99 -0.12 1.04
C SER A 8 10.51 -1.23 1.97
N GLU A 9 11.45 -2.07 2.43
CA GLU A 9 11.12 -3.08 3.44
C GLU A 9 11.34 -2.47 4.82
N ASN A 10 10.34 -2.63 5.67
CA ASN A 10 10.36 -2.09 7.03
C ASN A 10 9.64 -3.07 7.95
N ASN A 11 10.37 -3.73 8.83
CA ASN A 11 9.81 -4.68 9.82
C ASN A 11 8.92 -5.74 9.16
N ASN A 12 9.44 -6.40 8.11
CA ASN A 12 8.73 -7.46 7.38
C ASN A 12 7.49 -6.98 6.64
N SER A 13 7.41 -5.68 6.36
CA SER A 13 6.35 -5.10 5.54
C SER A 13 6.95 -4.32 4.39
N LEU A 14 6.22 -4.23 3.28
CA LEU A 14 6.51 -3.22 2.27
C LEU A 14 5.92 -1.90 2.75
N TYR A 15 6.73 -0.86 2.76
CA TYR A 15 6.33 0.45 3.26
C TYR A 15 6.44 1.51 2.19
N ARG A 16 5.45 2.39 2.12
CA ARG A 16 5.51 3.58 1.28
C ARG A 16 4.73 4.72 1.91
N LYS A 17 5.30 5.93 1.86
CA LYS A 17 4.62 7.16 2.23
C LYS A 17 4.41 7.99 0.98
N ILE A 18 3.20 8.52 0.81
CA ILE A 18 2.85 9.34 -0.34
C ILE A 18 2.24 10.64 0.16
N GLU A 19 2.68 11.76 -0.42
CA GLU A 19 2.17 13.08 -0.12
C GLU A 19 1.42 13.63 -1.32
N PHE A 20 0.19 14.08 -1.09
CA PHE A 20 -0.68 14.60 -2.13
C PHE A 20 -0.80 16.12 -2.01
N LYS A 21 -1.52 16.74 -2.94
CA LYS A 21 -1.74 18.18 -2.92
C LYS A 21 -2.62 18.60 -1.75
N ASN A 22 -3.64 17.80 -1.43
CA ASN A 22 -4.60 18.10 -0.38
C ASN A 22 -5.27 16.83 0.12
N PHE A 23 -6.14 16.96 1.12
CA PHE A 23 -6.85 15.83 1.69
C PHE A 23 -7.75 15.10 0.69
N SER A 24 -8.45 15.87 -0.15
CA SER A 24 -9.37 15.29 -1.12
C SER A 24 -8.64 14.34 -2.08
N GLU A 25 -7.46 14.75 -2.56
CA GLU A 25 -6.64 13.89 -3.43
C GLU A 25 -6.12 12.66 -2.68
N ALA A 26 -5.69 12.84 -1.44
CA ALA A 26 -5.22 11.72 -0.61
C ALA A 26 -6.34 10.71 -0.40
N PHE A 27 -7.53 11.17 -0.03
CA PHE A 27 -8.65 10.29 0.25
C PHE A 27 -9.16 9.60 -1.02
N ALA A 28 -9.18 10.31 -2.14
CA ALA A 28 -9.56 9.70 -3.43
C ALA A 28 -8.60 8.57 -3.80
N PHE A 29 -7.30 8.77 -3.57
CA PHE A 29 -6.32 7.71 -3.76
C PHE A 29 -6.60 6.52 -2.86
N MET A 30 -6.89 6.75 -1.57
CA MET A 30 -7.21 5.68 -0.64
C MET A 30 -8.42 4.86 -1.08
N VAL A 31 -9.44 5.52 -1.61
CA VAL A 31 -10.62 4.82 -2.14
C VAL A 31 -10.22 3.90 -3.30
N ARG A 32 -9.37 4.37 -4.22
CA ARG A 32 -8.89 3.54 -5.33
C ARG A 32 -8.08 2.34 -4.83
N VAL A 33 -7.21 2.57 -3.85
CA VAL A 33 -6.44 1.48 -3.23
C VAL A 33 -7.38 0.47 -2.58
N ALA A 34 -8.40 0.95 -1.87
CA ALA A 34 -9.37 0.08 -1.21
C ALA A 34 -10.06 -0.85 -2.22
N ILE A 35 -10.42 -0.35 -3.40
CA ILE A 35 -11.04 -1.14 -4.44
C ILE A 35 -10.09 -2.25 -4.93
N GLU A 36 -8.83 -1.91 -5.20
CA GLU A 36 -7.85 -2.90 -5.65
C GLU A 36 -7.53 -3.92 -4.56
N ALA A 37 -7.41 -3.47 -3.31
CA ALA A 37 -7.15 -4.37 -2.18
C ALA A 37 -8.31 -5.36 -2.01
N GLU A 38 -9.53 -4.90 -2.15
CA GLU A 38 -10.71 -5.76 -2.03
C GLU A 38 -10.77 -6.79 -3.16
N ARG A 39 -10.43 -6.39 -4.39
CA ARG A 39 -10.37 -7.32 -5.52
C ARG A 39 -9.39 -8.47 -5.27
N MET A 40 -8.27 -8.17 -4.62
CA MET A 40 -7.24 -9.16 -4.31
C MET A 40 -7.52 -9.90 -3.01
N ASN A 41 -8.50 -9.47 -2.24
CA ASN A 41 -8.73 -9.92 -0.87
C ASN A 41 -7.43 -9.83 -0.06
N HIS A 42 -6.72 -8.71 -0.18
CA HIS A 42 -5.45 -8.47 0.49
C HIS A 42 -5.39 -6.98 0.86
N HIS A 43 -5.41 -6.69 2.17
CA HIS A 43 -5.70 -5.36 2.66
C HIS A 43 -4.48 -4.71 3.32
N PRO A 44 -4.23 -3.42 3.09
CA PRO A 44 -3.09 -2.73 3.69
C PRO A 44 -3.37 -2.33 5.13
N LEU A 45 -2.29 -2.21 5.92
CA LEU A 45 -2.31 -1.37 7.11
C LEU A 45 -1.94 0.03 6.63
N TRP A 46 -2.74 1.02 6.96
CA TRP A 46 -2.48 2.37 6.49
C TRP A 46 -2.92 3.45 7.46
N THR A 47 -2.33 4.63 7.30
CA THR A 47 -2.71 5.82 8.04
C THR A 47 -2.88 6.98 7.06
N ASN A 48 -3.72 7.92 7.44
CA ASN A 48 -3.91 9.16 6.68
C ASN A 48 -3.93 10.32 7.65
N VAL A 49 -3.07 11.31 7.40
CA VAL A 49 -3.07 12.58 8.10
C VAL A 49 -3.07 13.67 7.03
N TYR A 50 -4.18 14.34 6.86
CA TYR A 50 -4.40 15.38 5.86
C TYR A 50 -4.03 14.91 4.45
N ASN A 51 -2.91 15.39 3.88
CA ASN A 51 -2.48 15.04 2.51
C ASN A 51 -1.48 13.89 2.47
N LYS A 52 -1.22 13.25 3.60
CA LYS A 52 -0.19 12.19 3.69
C LYS A 52 -0.85 10.85 3.94
N VAL A 53 -0.41 9.85 3.18
CA VAL A 53 -0.87 8.48 3.31
C VAL A 53 0.34 7.58 3.49
N GLU A 54 0.33 6.77 4.54
CA GLU A 54 1.37 5.76 4.77
C GLU A 54 0.74 4.39 4.66
N LEU A 55 1.45 3.47 3.98
CA LEU A 55 0.95 2.12 3.75
C LEU A 55 2.01 1.09 4.15
N TRP A 56 1.55 0.04 4.81
CA TRP A 56 2.38 -1.14 5.14
C TRP A 56 1.66 -2.36 4.59
N LEU A 57 2.38 -3.18 3.80
CA LEU A 57 1.82 -4.39 3.22
C LEU A 57 2.57 -5.59 3.74
N SER A 58 1.84 -6.54 4.29
CA SER A 58 2.37 -7.85 4.69
C SER A 58 1.28 -8.89 4.59
N THR A 59 1.66 -10.16 4.57
CA THR A 59 0.70 -11.25 4.43
C THR A 59 0.52 -11.92 5.79
N HIS A 60 -0.62 -11.69 6.42
CA HIS A 60 -0.92 -12.20 7.76
C HIS A 60 -0.87 -13.73 7.81
N ASP A 61 -1.50 -14.38 6.84
CA ASP A 61 -1.60 -15.84 6.80
C ASP A 61 -0.24 -16.52 6.67
N ALA A 62 0.76 -15.81 6.18
CA ALA A 62 2.12 -16.33 6.01
C ALA A 62 3.03 -16.00 7.21
N GLY A 63 2.46 -15.48 8.29
CA GLY A 63 3.22 -15.12 9.49
C GLY A 63 3.67 -13.67 9.50
N ASP A 64 2.89 -12.76 8.92
CA ASP A 64 3.17 -11.33 8.86
C ASP A 64 4.50 -11.02 8.17
N ILE A 65 4.70 -11.63 7.01
CA ILE A 65 5.88 -11.41 6.16
C ILE A 65 5.46 -10.92 4.78
N ILE A 66 6.42 -10.41 4.03
CA ILE A 66 6.21 -9.99 2.64
C ILE A 66 6.12 -11.22 1.75
N THR A 67 5.07 -11.28 0.92
CA THR A 67 4.90 -12.32 -0.09
C THR A 67 4.61 -11.69 -1.45
N ASP A 68 4.44 -12.53 -2.49
CA ASP A 68 4.06 -12.05 -3.82
C ASP A 68 2.76 -11.26 -3.82
N ARG A 69 1.86 -11.53 -2.90
CA ARG A 69 0.59 -10.78 -2.79
C ARG A 69 0.86 -9.31 -2.47
N ASP A 70 1.82 -9.06 -1.60
CA ASP A 70 2.21 -7.69 -1.23
C ASP A 70 2.87 -6.97 -2.39
N VAL A 71 3.75 -7.67 -3.10
CA VAL A 71 4.42 -7.11 -4.28
C VAL A 71 3.39 -6.74 -5.35
N LYS A 72 2.43 -7.62 -5.61
CA LYS A 72 1.38 -7.36 -6.60
C LYS A 72 0.50 -6.16 -6.21
N LEU A 73 0.13 -6.08 -4.93
CA LEU A 73 -0.68 -4.95 -4.46
C LEU A 73 0.11 -3.65 -4.56
N ALA A 74 1.39 -3.67 -4.17
CA ALA A 74 2.25 -2.48 -4.27
C ALA A 74 2.37 -2.00 -5.72
N GLU A 75 2.50 -2.93 -6.68
CA GLU A 75 2.55 -2.58 -8.09
C GLU A 75 1.23 -1.98 -8.59
N LYS A 76 0.10 -2.52 -8.15
CA LYS A 76 -1.21 -1.96 -8.46
C LYS A 76 -1.38 -0.55 -7.87
N ILE A 77 -0.92 -0.35 -6.65
CA ILE A 77 -0.96 0.96 -6.01
C ILE A 77 -0.11 1.97 -6.80
N ASN A 78 1.09 1.55 -7.22
CA ASN A 78 1.95 2.42 -8.05
C ASN A 78 1.24 2.84 -9.34
N ALA A 79 0.48 1.94 -9.94
CA ALA A 79 -0.23 2.22 -11.19
C ALA A 79 -1.38 3.22 -11.00
N LEU A 80 -1.82 3.46 -9.77
CA LEU A 80 -2.86 4.44 -9.46
C LEU A 80 -2.31 5.86 -9.34
N LEU A 81 -1.00 6.00 -9.29
CA LEU A 81 -0.31 7.28 -9.17
C LEU A 81 0.15 7.75 -10.54
#